data_1789fc8c00094930c085371fe0ee111b
#
_entry.id   1789fc8c00094930c085371fe0ee111b
#
_cell.length_a   1.000
_cell.length_b   1.000
_cell.length_c   1.000
_cell.angle_alpha   90.00
_cell.angle_beta   90.00
_cell.angle_gamma   90.00
#
_symmetry.space_group_name_H-M   'P 1'
#
loop_
_entity.id
_entity.type
_entity.pdbx_description
1 polymer ?
#
loop_
_entity_poly.entity_id
_entity_poly.type
_entity_poly.pdbx_seq_one_letter_code
_entity_poly.pdbx_strand_id
1 'polypeptide(L)'
;MEGLVLELGLGNGRTFHHLRERLPGRRIVVFDRELSAHASSIPDAEDFVLGEIRETAKRFIGIHAALVHADIGTGYDDRDAVTSTWLPDLIASLLRVGGFAVSGTPLDHPLLQRLPPPPSVPADRYFVCRRV
;
A
#
# COMPACT_ATOMS: atom_id res chain seq x y z
N MET A 1 -10.47 13.05 4.95
CA MET A 1 -10.26 11.58 4.88
C MET A 1 -9.97 11.07 6.28
N GLU A 2 -10.72 10.11 6.72
CA GLU A 2 -10.55 9.45 8.03
C GLU A 2 -10.20 7.99 7.81
N GLY A 3 -9.63 7.35 8.84
CA GLY A 3 -9.27 5.94 8.81
C GLY A 3 -7.77 5.69 8.72
N LEU A 4 -7.40 4.42 8.82
CA LEU A 4 -6.00 3.99 8.76
C LEU A 4 -5.43 4.14 7.36
N VAL A 5 -4.12 4.39 7.32
CA VAL A 5 -3.30 4.28 6.12
C VAL A 5 -2.43 3.04 6.27
N LEU A 6 -2.41 2.20 5.26
CA LEU A 6 -1.57 0.99 5.24
C LEU A 6 -0.49 1.14 4.16
N GLU A 7 0.76 0.97 4.56
CA GLU A 7 1.91 0.96 3.67
C GLU A 7 2.40 -0.48 3.51
N LEU A 8 2.19 -1.05 2.33
CA LEU A 8 2.66 -2.40 2.02
C LEU A 8 4.02 -2.30 1.34
N GLY A 9 5.08 -2.57 2.10
CA GLY A 9 6.45 -2.40 1.66
C GLY A 9 7.02 -1.07 2.12
N LEU A 10 7.98 -1.12 3.02
CA LEU A 10 8.65 0.08 3.56
C LEU A 10 9.82 0.53 2.68
N GLY A 11 10.59 -0.43 2.15
CA GLY A 11 11.81 -0.12 1.42
C GLY A 11 12.76 0.71 2.28
N ASN A 12 13.25 1.81 1.72
CA ASN A 12 14.13 2.74 2.45
C ASN A 12 13.37 3.74 3.32
N GLY A 13 12.04 3.71 3.32
CA GLY A 13 11.18 4.56 4.14
C GLY A 13 10.83 5.92 3.55
N ARG A 14 11.20 6.21 2.32
CA ARG A 14 10.91 7.50 1.70
C ARG A 14 9.42 7.79 1.60
N THR A 15 8.64 6.82 1.12
CA THR A 15 7.20 6.99 0.98
C THR A 15 6.54 7.10 2.34
N PHE A 16 6.94 6.27 3.31
CA PHE A 16 6.44 6.34 4.68
C PHE A 16 6.70 7.72 5.30
N HIS A 17 7.92 8.23 5.15
CA HIS A 17 8.29 9.56 5.67
C HIS A 17 7.42 10.65 5.04
N HIS A 18 7.22 10.58 3.72
CA HIS A 18 6.38 11.53 2.99
C HIS A 18 4.91 11.47 3.45
N LEU A 19 4.37 10.25 3.58
CA LEU A 19 2.99 10.06 4.07
C LEU A 19 2.83 10.61 5.49
N ARG A 20 3.80 10.39 6.35
CA ARG A 20 3.78 10.87 7.72
C ARG A 20 3.77 12.40 7.79
N GLU A 21 4.53 13.07 6.92
CA GLU A 21 4.56 14.53 6.82
C GLU A 21 3.26 15.10 6.26
N ARG A 22 2.68 14.44 5.24
CA ARG A 22 1.48 14.92 4.54
C ARG A 22 0.19 14.61 5.27
N LEU A 23 0.19 13.61 6.13
CA LEU A 23 -0.99 13.15 6.86
C LEU A 23 -0.72 13.16 8.38
N PRO A 24 -0.42 14.34 8.95
CA PRO A 24 -0.12 14.43 10.38
C PRO A 24 -1.33 14.00 11.21
N GLY A 25 -1.06 13.28 12.31
CA GLY A 25 -2.09 12.77 13.19
C GLY A 25 -2.82 11.52 12.70
N ARG A 26 -2.48 11.04 11.51
CA ARG A 26 -3.07 9.81 10.96
C ARG A 26 -2.16 8.63 11.23
N ARG A 27 -2.74 7.54 11.73
CA ARG A 27 -1.98 6.31 11.96
C ARG A 27 -1.66 5.64 10.63
N ILE A 28 -0.38 5.33 10.43
CA ILE A 28 0.14 4.61 9.28
C ILE A 28 0.74 3.30 9.77
N VAL A 29 0.17 2.17 9.36
CA VAL A 29 0.70 0.85 9.69
C VAL A 29 1.51 0.34 8.51
N VAL A 30 2.73 -0.07 8.76
CA VAL A 30 3.73 -0.43 7.75
C VAL A 30 4.02 -1.93 7.81
N PHE A 31 4.05 -2.57 6.66
CA PHE A 31 4.31 -4.01 6.51
C PHE A 31 5.56 -4.22 5.66
N ASP A 32 6.50 -5.00 6.14
CA ASP A 32 7.63 -5.45 5.33
C ASP A 32 8.25 -6.73 5.89
N ARG A 33 9.00 -7.43 5.07
CA ARG A 33 9.76 -8.62 5.48
C ARG A 33 10.99 -8.26 6.28
N GLU A 34 11.51 -7.04 6.10
CA GLU A 34 12.69 -6.56 6.79
C GLU A 34 12.58 -5.06 7.07
N LEU A 35 13.32 -4.59 8.04
CA LEU A 35 13.40 -3.17 8.38
C LEU A 35 14.70 -2.60 7.82
N SER A 36 14.65 -2.03 6.62
CA SER A 36 15.80 -1.47 5.90
C SER A 36 15.70 0.05 5.72
N ALA A 37 14.80 0.70 6.47
CA ALA A 37 14.57 2.12 6.34
C ALA A 37 15.72 2.94 6.93
N HIS A 38 15.92 4.14 6.37
CA HIS A 38 16.81 5.14 6.97
C HIS A 38 16.35 5.45 8.40
N ALA A 39 17.31 5.71 9.31
CA ALA A 39 17.00 5.92 10.72
C ALA A 39 15.92 6.98 10.98
N SER A 40 15.88 8.04 10.16
CA SER A 40 14.84 9.09 10.27
C SER A 40 13.46 8.68 9.76
N SER A 41 13.36 7.52 9.12
CA SER A 41 12.14 7.02 8.47
C SER A 41 11.69 5.67 9.04
N ILE A 42 12.12 5.33 10.25
CA ILE A 42 11.70 4.10 10.92
C ILE A 42 10.35 4.36 11.59
N PRO A 43 9.31 3.54 11.33
CA PRO A 43 8.04 3.65 12.04
C PRO A 43 8.20 3.20 13.50
N ASP A 44 7.25 3.63 14.33
CA ASP A 44 7.18 3.13 15.71
C ASP A 44 6.94 1.61 15.70
N ALA A 45 7.48 0.90 16.68
CA ALA A 45 7.42 -0.56 16.73
C ALA A 45 5.98 -1.09 16.68
N GLU A 46 5.04 -0.37 17.29
CA GLU A 46 3.62 -0.74 17.30
C GLU A 46 2.93 -0.58 15.94
N ASP A 47 3.52 0.21 15.04
CA ASP A 47 3.01 0.49 13.70
C ASP A 47 3.80 -0.23 12.60
N PHE A 48 4.75 -1.08 12.97
CA PHE A 48 5.52 -1.88 12.03
C PHE A 48 5.19 -3.36 12.19
N VAL A 49 4.76 -4.00 11.11
CA VAL A 49 4.44 -5.43 11.10
C VAL A 49 5.48 -6.16 10.25
N LEU A 50 6.36 -6.89 10.92
CA LEU A 50 7.42 -7.65 10.29
C LEU A 50 6.91 -9.02 9.85
N GLY A 51 7.20 -9.40 8.61
CA GLY A 51 6.85 -10.71 8.07
C GLY A 51 6.44 -10.64 6.61
N GLU A 52 6.04 -11.76 6.05
CA GLU A 52 5.52 -11.83 4.68
C GLU A 52 4.23 -11.03 4.59
N ILE A 53 4.21 -10.02 3.73
CA ILE A 53 3.08 -9.08 3.61
C ILE A 53 1.78 -9.81 3.31
N ARG A 54 1.81 -10.80 2.41
CA ARG A 54 0.65 -11.59 2.06
C ARG A 54 -0.01 -12.23 3.29
N GLU A 55 0.79 -12.65 4.27
CA GLU A 55 0.29 -13.30 5.48
C GLU A 55 -0.05 -12.30 6.59
N THR A 56 0.83 -11.33 6.83
CA THR A 56 0.63 -10.37 7.93
C THR A 56 -0.53 -9.42 7.66
N ALA A 57 -0.69 -8.95 6.42
CA ALA A 57 -1.77 -8.04 6.07
C ALA A 57 -3.16 -8.69 6.14
N LYS A 58 -3.27 -10.02 6.04
CA LYS A 58 -4.53 -10.73 6.21
C LYS A 58 -5.19 -10.48 7.56
N ARG A 59 -4.40 -10.20 8.58
CA ARG A 59 -4.91 -9.91 9.93
C ARG A 59 -5.69 -8.59 9.96
N PHE A 60 -5.52 -7.75 8.95
CA PHE A 60 -6.14 -6.44 8.85
C PHE A 60 -7.35 -6.43 7.92
N ILE A 61 -7.73 -7.57 7.35
CA ILE A 61 -8.95 -7.67 6.53
C ILE A 61 -10.15 -7.22 7.35
N GLY A 62 -10.95 -6.31 6.78
CA GLY A 62 -12.09 -5.73 7.48
C GLY A 62 -11.78 -4.50 8.32
N ILE A 63 -10.53 -4.00 8.28
CA ILE A 63 -10.13 -2.79 9.02
C ILE A 63 -10.73 -1.52 8.44
N HIS A 64 -11.25 -1.56 7.23
CA HIS A 64 -11.83 -0.41 6.52
C HIS A 64 -10.83 0.73 6.37
N ALA A 65 -9.64 0.44 5.86
CA ALA A 65 -8.59 1.43 5.65
C ALA A 65 -9.03 2.52 4.66
N ALA A 66 -8.57 3.73 4.87
CA ALA A 66 -8.85 4.86 3.98
C ALA A 66 -7.92 4.88 2.76
N LEU A 67 -6.70 4.41 2.95
CA LEU A 67 -5.67 4.40 1.90
C LEU A 67 -4.77 3.19 2.09
N VAL A 68 -4.47 2.52 0.99
CA VAL A 68 -3.43 1.48 0.93
C VAL A 68 -2.43 1.90 -0.14
N HIS A 69 -1.18 2.04 0.25
CA HIS A 69 -0.08 2.24 -0.69
C HIS A 69 0.73 0.94 -0.76
N ALA A 70 0.94 0.43 -1.97
CA ALA A 70 1.67 -0.81 -2.19
C ALA A 70 2.80 -0.58 -3.19
N ASP A 71 4.03 -0.67 -2.72
CA ASP A 71 5.22 -0.57 -3.57
C ASP A 71 6.10 -1.78 -3.29
N ILE A 72 5.63 -2.93 -3.75
CA ILE A 72 6.28 -4.24 -3.56
C ILE A 72 6.68 -4.89 -4.89
N GLY A 73 6.64 -4.13 -5.98
CA GLY A 73 7.14 -4.57 -7.27
C GLY A 73 8.65 -4.79 -7.20
N THR A 74 9.14 -5.87 -7.82
CA THR A 74 10.55 -6.24 -7.81
C THR A 74 11.28 -5.83 -9.08
N GLY A 75 10.54 -5.49 -10.14
CA GLY A 75 11.10 -5.30 -11.49
C GLY A 75 11.34 -6.61 -12.25
N TYR A 76 11.09 -7.76 -11.62
CA TYR A 76 11.17 -9.07 -12.26
C TYR A 76 9.74 -9.52 -12.61
N ASP A 77 9.47 -9.66 -13.92
CA ASP A 77 8.11 -9.93 -14.43
C ASP A 77 7.48 -11.18 -13.83
N ASP A 78 8.25 -12.24 -13.65
CA ASP A 78 7.76 -13.51 -13.10
C ASP A 78 7.32 -13.36 -11.64
N ARG A 79 8.09 -12.61 -10.83
CA ARG A 79 7.76 -12.36 -9.42
C ARG A 79 6.56 -11.43 -9.29
N ASP A 80 6.53 -10.38 -10.11
CA ASP A 80 5.45 -9.41 -10.08
C ASP A 80 4.14 -10.01 -10.57
N ALA A 81 4.20 -10.97 -11.51
CA ALA A 81 3.02 -11.72 -11.94
C ALA A 81 2.42 -12.54 -10.80
N VAL A 82 3.25 -13.18 -9.96
CA VAL A 82 2.78 -13.90 -8.77
C VAL A 82 2.11 -12.93 -7.79
N THR A 83 2.72 -11.80 -7.52
CA THR A 83 2.16 -10.76 -6.63
C THR A 83 0.80 -10.29 -7.14
N SER A 84 0.64 -10.12 -8.44
CA SER A 84 -0.62 -9.69 -9.06
C SER A 84 -1.73 -10.73 -8.93
N THR A 85 -1.44 -11.96 -8.57
CA THR A 85 -2.47 -12.99 -8.35
C THR A 85 -3.18 -12.83 -7.00
N TRP A 86 -2.57 -12.18 -6.02
CA TRP A 86 -3.15 -12.06 -4.68
C TRP A 86 -3.28 -10.62 -4.17
N LEU A 87 -2.47 -9.69 -4.65
CA LEU A 87 -2.44 -8.32 -4.13
C LEU A 87 -3.75 -7.56 -4.34
N PRO A 88 -4.38 -7.60 -5.54
CA PRO A 88 -5.65 -6.89 -5.73
C PRO A 88 -6.77 -7.34 -4.79
N ASP A 89 -6.93 -8.66 -4.57
CA ASP A 89 -7.92 -9.19 -3.63
C ASP A 89 -7.64 -8.72 -2.20
N LEU A 90 -6.38 -8.77 -1.79
CA LEU A 90 -5.98 -8.32 -0.47
C LEU A 90 -6.31 -6.84 -0.26
N ILE A 91 -5.91 -5.99 -1.20
CA ILE A 91 -6.16 -4.54 -1.12
C ILE A 91 -7.66 -4.25 -1.06
N ALA A 92 -8.46 -4.89 -1.91
CA ALA A 92 -9.91 -4.70 -1.89
C ALA A 92 -10.52 -5.07 -0.53
N SER A 93 -9.99 -6.10 0.14
CA SER A 93 -10.47 -6.55 1.45
C SER A 93 -9.98 -5.67 2.60
N LEU A 94 -8.91 -4.91 2.42
CA LEU A 94 -8.38 -3.98 3.42
C LEU A 94 -9.08 -2.62 3.38
N LEU A 95 -9.51 -2.17 2.21
CA LEU A 95 -10.07 -0.84 2.01
C LEU A 95 -11.55 -0.76 2.41
N ARG A 96 -11.93 0.39 2.94
CA ARG A 96 -13.35 0.77 3.02
C ARG A 96 -13.87 1.12 1.62
N VAL A 97 -15.18 1.07 1.45
CA VAL A 97 -15.84 1.61 0.25
C VAL A 97 -15.52 3.11 0.17
N GLY A 98 -15.08 3.56 -0.99
CA GLY A 98 -14.63 4.94 -1.19
C GLY A 98 -13.17 5.19 -0.82
N GLY A 99 -12.47 4.21 -0.24
CA GLY A 99 -11.04 4.30 0.03
C GLY A 99 -10.22 4.18 -1.24
N PHE A 100 -8.96 4.58 -1.15
CA PHE A 100 -8.06 4.63 -2.31
C PHE A 100 -6.90 3.67 -2.15
N ALA A 101 -6.45 3.13 -3.28
CA ALA A 101 -5.21 2.36 -3.38
C ALA A 101 -4.27 3.02 -4.37
N VAL A 102 -2.99 3.05 -4.03
CA VAL A 102 -1.92 3.48 -4.93
C VAL A 102 -0.89 2.36 -5.00
N SER A 103 -0.57 1.91 -6.19
CA SER A 103 0.31 0.76 -6.38
C SER A 103 1.30 0.99 -7.53
N GLY A 104 2.49 0.44 -7.39
CA GLY A 104 3.48 0.39 -8.47
C GLY A 104 3.17 -0.68 -9.53
N THR A 105 2.22 -1.57 -9.24
CA THR A 105 1.77 -2.61 -10.18
C THR A 105 0.27 -2.47 -10.43
N PRO A 106 -0.24 -2.92 -11.60
CA PRO A 106 -1.67 -2.86 -11.89
C PRO A 106 -2.49 -3.66 -10.87
N LEU A 107 -3.64 -3.10 -10.47
CA LEU A 107 -4.58 -3.73 -9.56
C LEU A 107 -5.86 -4.06 -10.33
N ASP A 108 -5.95 -5.28 -10.82
CA ASP A 108 -7.11 -5.74 -11.61
C ASP A 108 -8.08 -6.50 -10.71
N HIS A 109 -9.16 -5.83 -10.34
CA HIS A 109 -10.18 -6.39 -9.45
C HIS A 109 -11.52 -5.70 -9.66
N PRO A 110 -12.66 -6.44 -9.67
CA PRO A 110 -13.97 -5.84 -9.91
C PRO A 110 -14.38 -4.77 -8.89
N LEU A 111 -13.85 -4.82 -7.68
CA LEU A 111 -14.15 -3.84 -6.64
C LEU A 111 -13.17 -2.67 -6.59
N LEU A 112 -12.17 -2.65 -7.46
CA LEU A 112 -11.18 -1.58 -7.55
C LEU A 112 -11.32 -0.86 -8.90
N GLN A 113 -11.91 0.32 -8.86
CA GLN A 113 -12.08 1.14 -10.05
C GLN A 113 -10.80 1.93 -10.32
N ARG A 114 -10.18 1.70 -11.47
CA ARG A 114 -8.99 2.44 -11.86
C ARG A 114 -9.34 3.89 -12.17
N LEU A 115 -8.53 4.81 -11.63
CA LEU A 115 -8.66 6.24 -11.85
C LEU A 115 -7.50 6.72 -12.73
N PRO A 116 -7.69 7.81 -13.51
CA PRO A 116 -6.59 8.39 -14.25
C PRO A 116 -5.55 8.94 -13.28
N PRO A 117 -4.24 8.78 -13.60
CA PRO A 117 -3.20 9.36 -12.76
C PRO A 117 -3.21 10.88 -12.84
N PRO A 118 -2.61 11.59 -11.85
CA PRO A 118 -2.41 13.04 -11.95
C PRO A 118 -1.66 13.40 -13.24
N PRO A 119 -1.91 14.59 -13.85
CA PRO A 119 -1.28 14.97 -15.12
C PRO A 119 0.24 14.98 -15.10
N SER A 120 0.86 15.18 -13.94
CA SER A 120 2.31 15.21 -13.78
C SER A 120 2.95 13.81 -13.67
N VAL A 121 2.15 12.73 -13.61
CA VAL A 121 2.63 11.37 -13.44
C VAL A 121 2.39 10.56 -14.70
N PRO A 122 3.43 9.86 -15.24
CA PRO A 122 3.24 8.95 -16.37
C PRO A 122 2.19 7.87 -16.06
N ALA A 123 1.34 7.56 -17.05
CA ALA A 123 0.19 6.68 -16.86
C ALA A 123 0.53 5.23 -16.51
N ASP A 124 1.74 4.79 -16.75
CA ASP A 124 2.20 3.41 -16.53
C ASP A 124 3.11 3.27 -15.31
N ARG A 125 3.36 4.35 -14.58
CA ARG A 125 4.28 4.33 -13.44
C ARG A 125 3.59 4.01 -12.12
N TYR A 126 2.40 4.59 -11.89
CA TYR A 126 1.58 4.33 -10.71
C TYR A 126 0.14 4.08 -11.12
N PHE A 127 -0.51 3.23 -10.36
CA PHE A 127 -1.90 2.86 -10.58
C PHE A 127 -2.70 3.30 -9.37
N VAL A 128 -3.70 4.16 -9.61
CA VAL A 128 -4.59 4.68 -8.57
C VAL A 128 -5.95 4.05 -8.76
N CYS A 129 -6.50 3.48 -7.69
CA CYS A 129 -7.81 2.85 -7.69
C CYS A 129 -8.67 3.36 -6.56
N ARG A 130 -9.99 3.33 -6.75
CA ARG A 130 -10.98 3.60 -5.73
C ARG A 130 -11.76 2.32 -5.44
N ARG A 131 -11.95 2.01 -4.17
CA ARG A 131 -12.78 0.88 -3.75
C ARG A 131 -14.25 1.24 -3.95
N VAL A 132 -14.93 0.51 -4.81
CA VAL A 132 -16.35 0.70 -5.09
C VAL A 132 -17.23 -0.28 -4.33
#